data_e7da09a4c8f33ca9dacc80244e474593
#
_entry.id   e7da09a4c8f33ca9dacc80244e474593
#
_cell.length_a   1.000
_cell.length_b   1.000
_cell.length_c   1.000
_cell.angle_alpha   90.00
_cell.angle_beta   90.00
_cell.angle_gamma   90.00
#
_symmetry.space_group_name_H-M   'P 1'
#
loop_
_entity.id
_entity.type
_entity.pdbx_description
1 polymer ?
#
loop_
_entity_poly.entity_id
_entity_poly.type
_entity_poly.pdbx_seq_one_letter_code
_entity_poly.pdbx_strand_id
1 'polypeptide(L)'
;MNMRISIANIFTHLFLLLALLATASCSDWTDQKTVDIDPQHAKEQNPELWARYMETLRTYRQSKHFVTYGSFDNSAEKSKNEGDYLRSLPDSLDIVTPTHPESLTSYDCEDILLLQEKSIKVLYLVDYTAQMPALTDAAKLGAWLDKAVAAASQLGMNGFAIK
;
A
#
# COMPACT_ATOMS: atom_id res chain seq x y z
N MET A 1 51.82 -31.34 -55.29
CA MET A 1 51.27 -29.95 -55.05
C MET A 1 51.27 -29.72 -53.58
N ASN A 2 52.34 -29.12 -53.04
CA ASN A 2 52.48 -28.91 -51.60
C ASN A 2 51.80 -27.58 -51.18
N MET A 3 50.65 -27.66 -50.55
CA MET A 3 49.94 -26.53 -50.05
C MET A 3 50.61 -26.11 -48.74
N ARG A 4 51.51 -25.11 -48.76
CA ARG A 4 52.01 -24.44 -47.56
C ARG A 4 50.92 -23.56 -47.03
N ILE A 5 50.15 -24.09 -46.11
CA ILE A 5 49.20 -23.26 -45.33
C ILE A 5 50.09 -22.37 -44.49
N SER A 6 50.06 -21.06 -44.76
CA SER A 6 50.77 -20.07 -43.94
C SER A 6 50.18 -20.04 -42.56
N ILE A 7 51.02 -20.12 -41.54
CA ILE A 7 50.64 -20.03 -40.12
C ILE A 7 49.77 -18.79 -39.89
N ALA A 8 50.04 -17.71 -40.62
CA ALA A 8 49.21 -16.47 -40.58
C ALA A 8 47.76 -16.74 -40.97
N ASN A 9 47.49 -17.58 -41.99
CA ASN A 9 46.11 -17.89 -42.39
C ASN A 9 45.38 -18.73 -41.34
N ILE A 10 46.07 -19.61 -40.63
CA ILE A 10 45.50 -20.42 -39.55
C ILE A 10 45.07 -19.51 -38.39
N PHE A 11 45.93 -18.55 -38.00
CA PHE A 11 45.60 -17.59 -36.97
C PHE A 11 44.42 -16.67 -37.35
N THR A 12 44.34 -16.25 -38.62
CA THR A 12 43.25 -15.43 -39.13
C THR A 12 41.92 -16.19 -39.08
N HIS A 13 41.90 -17.45 -39.51
CA HIS A 13 40.67 -18.26 -39.43
C HIS A 13 40.27 -18.62 -38.02
N LEU A 14 41.24 -18.89 -37.13
CA LEU A 14 40.96 -19.13 -35.70
C LEU A 14 40.40 -17.90 -35.02
N PHE A 15 40.92 -16.70 -35.34
CA PHE A 15 40.40 -15.43 -34.79
C PHE A 15 38.99 -15.10 -35.32
N LEU A 16 38.73 -15.39 -36.62
CA LEU A 16 37.39 -15.23 -37.19
C LEU A 16 36.36 -16.19 -36.57
N LEU A 17 36.77 -17.42 -36.30
CA LEU A 17 35.92 -18.42 -35.65
C LEU A 17 35.61 -18.02 -34.19
N LEU A 18 36.60 -17.51 -33.47
CA LEU A 18 36.42 -17.01 -32.08
C LEU A 18 35.52 -15.78 -32.04
N ALA A 19 35.63 -14.86 -33.00
CA ALA A 19 34.77 -13.69 -33.12
C ALA A 19 33.32 -14.07 -33.44
N LEU A 20 33.08 -15.08 -34.25
CA LEU A 20 31.76 -15.61 -34.56
C LEU A 20 31.10 -16.30 -33.35
N LEU A 21 31.88 -16.98 -32.50
CA LEU A 21 31.38 -17.59 -31.26
C LEU A 21 31.04 -16.55 -30.19
N ALA A 22 31.73 -15.40 -30.17
CA ALA A 22 31.47 -14.32 -29.23
C ALA A 22 30.13 -13.57 -29.51
N THR A 23 29.68 -13.55 -30.76
CA THR A 23 28.41 -12.91 -31.14
C THR A 23 27.17 -13.76 -30.86
N ALA A 24 27.32 -15.07 -30.68
CA ALA A 24 26.21 -15.98 -30.40
C ALA A 24 25.86 -16.10 -28.91
N SER A 25 26.68 -15.51 -28.02
CA SER A 25 26.56 -15.71 -26.56
C SER A 25 25.74 -14.67 -25.82
N CYS A 26 25.19 -13.63 -26.49
CA CYS A 26 24.58 -12.51 -25.79
C CYS A 26 23.10 -12.23 -26.12
N SER A 27 22.39 -13.11 -26.83
CA SER A 27 21.00 -12.80 -27.20
C SER A 27 19.97 -13.15 -26.15
N ASP A 28 20.28 -14.03 -25.19
CA ASP A 28 19.31 -14.51 -24.23
C ASP A 28 19.27 -13.71 -22.90
N TRP A 29 20.24 -12.80 -22.68
CA TRP A 29 20.31 -12.09 -21.40
C TRP A 29 19.64 -10.70 -21.42
N THR A 30 19.18 -10.22 -22.56
CA THR A 30 18.54 -8.91 -22.72
C THR A 30 17.03 -8.97 -22.95
N ASP A 31 16.46 -10.13 -23.21
CA ASP A 31 15.02 -10.31 -23.19
C ASP A 31 14.54 -10.53 -21.76
N GLN A 32 14.48 -9.44 -21.00
CA GLN A 32 13.63 -9.40 -19.81
C GLN A 32 12.19 -9.60 -20.30
N LYS A 33 11.74 -10.84 -20.34
CA LYS A 33 10.31 -11.13 -20.39
C LYS A 33 9.74 -10.47 -19.15
N THR A 34 8.97 -9.42 -19.33
CA THR A 34 8.12 -8.89 -18.27
C THR A 34 7.30 -10.06 -17.77
N VAL A 35 7.64 -10.57 -16.59
CA VAL A 35 6.77 -11.49 -15.88
C VAL A 35 5.55 -10.64 -15.58
N ASP A 36 4.42 -10.97 -16.18
CA ASP A 36 3.14 -10.38 -15.84
C ASP A 36 2.82 -10.85 -14.42
N ILE A 37 3.26 -10.03 -13.45
CA ILE A 37 2.96 -10.27 -12.04
C ILE A 37 1.55 -9.73 -11.89
N ASP A 38 0.56 -10.63 -12.02
CA ASP A 38 -0.78 -10.34 -11.52
C ASP A 38 -0.68 -10.23 -9.98
N PRO A 39 -0.76 -9.02 -9.40
CA PRO A 39 -0.64 -8.84 -7.97
C PRO A 39 -1.92 -9.32 -7.29
N GLN A 40 -2.09 -10.62 -7.19
CA GLN A 40 -3.19 -11.20 -6.44
C GLN A 40 -3.09 -10.75 -4.98
N HIS A 41 -4.19 -10.24 -4.46
CA HIS A 41 -4.29 -9.92 -3.04
C HIS A 41 -4.03 -11.18 -2.19
N ALA A 42 -3.41 -11.02 -1.03
CA ALA A 42 -3.08 -12.14 -0.13
C ALA A 42 -4.29 -13.06 0.17
N LYS A 43 -5.49 -12.48 0.21
CA LYS A 43 -6.78 -13.18 0.34
C LYS A 43 -7.05 -14.15 -0.82
N GLU A 44 -6.67 -13.79 -2.05
CA GLU A 44 -6.88 -14.58 -3.25
C GLU A 44 -5.82 -15.66 -3.41
N GLN A 45 -4.58 -15.35 -3.02
CA GLN A 45 -3.46 -16.28 -3.09
C GLN A 45 -3.65 -17.48 -2.16
N ASN A 46 -4.12 -17.27 -0.94
CA ASN A 46 -4.39 -18.32 0.04
C ASN A 46 -5.54 -17.92 0.97
N PRO A 47 -6.80 -18.18 0.58
CA PRO A 47 -7.98 -17.79 1.35
C PRO A 47 -8.03 -18.40 2.76
N GLU A 48 -7.55 -19.63 2.92
CA GLU A 48 -7.54 -20.31 4.22
C GLU A 48 -6.55 -19.67 5.18
N LEU A 49 -5.33 -19.39 4.70
CA LEU A 49 -4.31 -18.71 5.51
C LEU A 49 -4.76 -17.30 5.86
N TRP A 50 -5.39 -16.60 4.92
CA TRP A 50 -5.97 -15.28 5.17
C TRP A 50 -7.04 -15.31 6.26
N ALA A 51 -7.97 -16.26 6.20
CA ALA A 51 -9.02 -16.41 7.22
C ALA A 51 -8.44 -16.68 8.62
N ARG A 52 -7.43 -17.55 8.72
CA ARG A 52 -6.71 -17.80 9.97
C ARG A 52 -5.98 -16.58 10.51
N TYR A 53 -5.38 -15.82 9.61
CA TYR A 53 -4.71 -14.57 9.97
C TYR A 53 -5.72 -13.55 10.54
N MET A 54 -6.86 -13.33 9.87
CA MET A 54 -7.92 -12.45 10.35
C MET A 54 -8.47 -12.87 11.70
N GLU A 55 -8.62 -14.17 11.94
CA GLU A 55 -9.06 -14.70 13.24
C GLU A 55 -8.03 -14.44 14.34
N THR A 56 -6.74 -14.56 14.01
CA THR A 56 -5.66 -14.23 14.94
C THR A 56 -5.69 -12.74 15.32
N LEU A 57 -5.93 -11.84 14.37
CA LEU A 57 -6.05 -10.41 14.63
C LEU A 57 -7.27 -10.09 15.52
N ARG A 58 -8.42 -10.72 15.28
CA ARG A 58 -9.62 -10.57 16.13
C ARG A 58 -9.36 -11.05 17.56
N THR A 59 -8.75 -12.21 17.70
CA THR A 59 -8.38 -12.77 19.01
C THR A 59 -7.42 -11.87 19.76
N TYR A 60 -6.40 -11.35 19.07
CA TYR A 60 -5.47 -10.38 19.64
C TYR A 60 -6.20 -9.18 20.21
N ARG A 61 -7.12 -8.55 19.44
CA ARG A 61 -7.86 -7.34 19.86
C ARG A 61 -8.87 -7.60 20.96
N GLN A 62 -9.34 -8.84 21.13
CA GLN A 62 -10.20 -9.23 22.25
C GLN A 62 -9.40 -9.58 23.52
N SER A 63 -8.10 -9.82 23.37
CA SER A 63 -7.23 -10.10 24.51
C SER A 63 -6.88 -8.83 25.28
N LYS A 64 -6.42 -8.98 26.52
CA LYS A 64 -5.92 -7.86 27.31
C LYS A 64 -4.56 -7.43 26.78
N HIS A 65 -4.46 -6.23 26.19
CA HIS A 65 -3.23 -5.65 25.68
C HIS A 65 -3.26 -4.12 25.83
N PHE A 66 -2.13 -3.46 25.55
CA PHE A 66 -2.09 -2.01 25.46
C PHE A 66 -2.70 -1.57 24.14
N VAL A 67 -3.67 -0.66 24.19
CA VAL A 67 -4.32 -0.10 23.00
C VAL A 67 -3.32 0.81 22.28
N THR A 68 -3.09 0.53 21.01
CA THR A 68 -2.24 1.32 20.14
C THR A 68 -3.10 2.26 19.28
N TYR A 69 -2.79 3.55 19.32
CA TYR A 69 -3.48 4.59 18.56
C TYR A 69 -2.50 5.32 17.64
N GLY A 70 -2.92 5.57 16.40
CA GLY A 70 -2.15 6.34 15.44
C GLY A 70 -2.99 7.39 14.71
N SER A 71 -2.36 8.50 14.34
CA SER A 71 -2.88 9.44 13.35
C SER A 71 -2.19 9.22 12.03
N PHE A 72 -2.92 9.35 10.95
CA PHE A 72 -2.40 9.19 9.60
C PHE A 72 -2.75 10.44 8.78
N ASP A 73 -1.72 11.03 8.16
CA ASP A 73 -1.90 12.21 7.33
C ASP A 73 -2.31 11.75 5.93
N ASN A 74 -3.56 11.62 5.69
CA ASN A 74 -4.26 11.11 4.50
C ASN A 74 -3.36 10.66 3.33
N SER A 75 -3.79 9.68 2.55
CA SER A 75 -3.05 9.23 1.36
C SER A 75 -2.85 10.38 0.36
N ALA A 76 -1.67 10.46 -0.23
CA ALA A 76 -1.39 11.44 -1.26
C ALA A 76 -2.18 11.11 -2.54
N GLU A 77 -2.65 12.14 -3.28
CA GLU A 77 -3.31 11.95 -4.58
C GLU A 77 -2.41 11.21 -5.58
N LYS A 78 -1.09 11.40 -5.47
CA LYS A 78 -0.06 10.70 -6.25
C LYS A 78 0.93 10.08 -5.29
N SER A 79 0.65 8.85 -4.90
CA SER A 79 1.52 8.08 -4.02
C SER A 79 2.85 7.79 -4.67
N LYS A 80 3.91 7.86 -3.88
CA LYS A 80 5.28 7.57 -4.30
C LYS A 80 5.73 6.18 -3.89
N ASN A 81 5.14 5.66 -2.83
CA ASN A 81 5.45 4.34 -2.26
C ASN A 81 4.28 3.84 -1.40
N GLU A 82 4.36 2.58 -0.97
CA GLU A 82 3.32 1.96 -0.14
C GLU A 82 3.09 2.66 1.20
N GLY A 83 4.09 3.33 1.77
CA GLY A 83 3.96 4.06 3.02
C GLY A 83 3.00 5.26 2.95
N ASP A 84 2.63 5.70 1.74
CA ASP A 84 1.68 6.78 1.52
C ASP A 84 0.21 6.33 1.67
N TYR A 85 -0.04 5.03 1.95
CA TYR A 85 -1.39 4.46 2.06
C TYR A 85 -1.72 4.01 3.47
N LEU A 86 -2.99 4.17 3.87
CA LEU A 86 -3.54 3.67 5.14
C LEU A 86 -3.36 2.14 5.30
N ARG A 87 -3.46 1.38 4.21
CA ARG A 87 -3.29 -0.08 4.19
C ARG A 87 -1.91 -0.55 4.65
N SER A 88 -0.90 0.32 4.59
CA SER A 88 0.48 0.03 4.99
C SER A 88 0.72 0.15 6.49
N LEU A 89 -0.27 0.60 7.24
CA LEU A 89 -0.16 0.70 8.70
C LEU A 89 -0.01 -0.69 9.33
N PRO A 90 0.78 -0.80 10.42
CA PRO A 90 0.98 -2.07 11.10
C PRO A 90 -0.33 -2.70 11.58
N ASP A 91 -0.50 -4.00 11.35
CA ASP A 91 -1.70 -4.73 11.76
C ASP A 91 -1.85 -4.87 13.29
N SER A 92 -0.81 -4.51 14.06
CA SER A 92 -0.88 -4.39 15.53
C SER A 92 -1.56 -3.10 16.01
N LEU A 93 -1.85 -2.16 15.10
CA LEU A 93 -2.56 -0.93 15.43
C LEU A 93 -4.04 -1.22 15.72
N ASP A 94 -4.57 -0.70 16.83
CA ASP A 94 -5.96 -0.91 17.21
C ASP A 94 -6.90 0.18 16.68
N ILE A 95 -6.41 1.41 16.67
CA ILE A 95 -7.19 2.58 16.28
C ILE A 95 -6.35 3.48 15.40
N VAL A 96 -6.94 3.98 14.32
CA VAL A 96 -6.35 5.00 13.46
C VAL A 96 -7.33 6.14 13.23
N THR A 97 -6.79 7.36 13.10
CA THR A 97 -7.55 8.56 12.79
C THR A 97 -6.89 9.29 11.64
N PRO A 98 -7.52 9.36 10.45
CA PRO A 98 -7.09 10.27 9.39
C PRO A 98 -7.15 11.71 9.89
N THR A 99 -6.13 12.51 9.59
CA THR A 99 -6.03 13.89 10.09
C THR A 99 -6.96 14.87 9.38
N HIS A 100 -7.34 14.54 8.12
CA HIS A 100 -8.24 15.34 7.30
C HIS A 100 -9.40 14.49 6.77
N PRO A 101 -10.34 14.06 7.66
CA PRO A 101 -11.42 13.15 7.26
C PRO A 101 -12.43 13.78 6.28
N GLU A 102 -12.42 15.10 6.12
CA GLU A 102 -13.23 15.84 5.14
C GLU A 102 -12.67 15.81 3.72
N SER A 103 -11.42 15.37 3.53
CA SER A 103 -10.71 15.37 2.26
C SER A 103 -9.99 14.03 2.00
N LEU A 104 -10.68 12.92 2.27
CA LEU A 104 -10.17 11.58 1.99
C LEU A 104 -10.06 11.36 0.49
N THR A 105 -8.98 10.71 0.08
CA THR A 105 -8.79 10.25 -1.30
C THR A 105 -9.62 8.99 -1.56
N SER A 106 -9.74 8.57 -2.83
CA SER A 106 -10.37 7.28 -3.15
C SER A 106 -9.63 6.11 -2.53
N TYR A 107 -8.30 6.21 -2.43
CA TYR A 107 -7.46 5.20 -1.78
C TYR A 107 -7.75 5.09 -0.28
N ASP A 108 -7.90 6.22 0.42
CA ASP A 108 -8.26 6.23 1.84
C ASP A 108 -9.61 5.54 2.07
N CYS A 109 -10.60 5.81 1.21
CA CYS A 109 -11.93 5.19 1.31
C CYS A 109 -11.88 3.66 1.14
N GLU A 110 -11.08 3.16 0.20
CA GLU A 110 -10.86 1.73 0.01
C GLU A 110 -10.13 1.11 1.21
N ASP A 111 -9.11 1.79 1.69
CA ASP A 111 -8.26 1.32 2.78
C ASP A 111 -8.97 1.28 4.13
N ILE A 112 -9.93 2.18 4.38
CA ILE A 112 -10.78 2.13 5.57
C ILE A 112 -11.49 0.78 5.67
N LEU A 113 -12.03 0.27 4.57
CA LEU A 113 -12.70 -1.04 4.54
C LEU A 113 -11.72 -2.19 4.85
N LEU A 114 -10.50 -2.13 4.28
CA LEU A 114 -9.45 -3.12 4.55
C LEU A 114 -9.01 -3.11 6.02
N LEU A 115 -8.85 -1.93 6.61
CA LEU A 115 -8.50 -1.80 8.03
C LEU A 115 -9.59 -2.36 8.92
N GLN A 116 -10.86 -2.12 8.60
CA GLN A 116 -12.00 -2.66 9.33
C GLN A 116 -12.11 -4.19 9.19
N GLU A 117 -11.80 -4.76 8.02
CA GLU A 117 -11.70 -6.21 7.83
C GLU A 117 -10.66 -6.80 8.80
N LYS A 118 -9.53 -6.11 8.99
CA LYS A 118 -8.49 -6.44 9.99
C LYS A 118 -8.90 -6.12 11.43
N SER A 119 -10.12 -5.63 11.67
CA SER A 119 -10.64 -5.19 12.97
C SER A 119 -9.93 -3.98 13.58
N ILE A 120 -9.25 -3.17 12.76
CA ILE A 120 -8.72 -1.86 13.16
C ILE A 120 -9.88 -0.87 13.14
N LYS A 121 -10.02 -0.08 14.21
CA LYS A 121 -11.05 0.95 14.27
C LYS A 121 -10.56 2.22 13.59
N VAL A 122 -11.36 2.74 12.67
CA VAL A 122 -11.10 4.02 12.02
C VAL A 122 -12.03 5.07 12.61
N LEU A 123 -11.47 6.14 13.17
CA LEU A 123 -12.23 7.20 13.81
C LEU A 123 -12.23 8.48 12.96
N TYR A 124 -13.35 9.17 12.92
CA TYR A 124 -13.48 10.49 12.31
C TYR A 124 -12.92 11.55 13.26
N LEU A 125 -11.95 12.35 12.81
CA LEU A 125 -11.39 13.44 13.60
C LEU A 125 -12.34 14.64 13.62
N VAL A 126 -12.77 15.01 14.83
CA VAL A 126 -13.51 16.24 15.10
C VAL A 126 -12.55 17.22 15.75
N ASP A 127 -11.86 18.04 14.95
CA ASP A 127 -10.93 19.06 15.46
C ASP A 127 -11.71 20.32 15.87
N TYR A 128 -12.26 20.27 17.09
CA TYR A 128 -12.99 21.41 17.69
C TYR A 128 -12.08 22.62 17.86
N THR A 129 -10.82 22.41 18.22
CA THR A 129 -9.85 23.50 18.46
C THR A 129 -9.63 24.33 17.20
N ALA A 130 -9.53 23.68 16.04
CA ALA A 130 -9.36 24.37 14.76
C ALA A 130 -10.65 25.12 14.34
N GLN A 131 -11.83 24.61 14.69
CA GLN A 131 -13.11 25.16 14.28
C GLN A 131 -13.70 26.19 15.27
N MET A 132 -13.22 26.22 16.51
CA MET A 132 -13.74 27.07 17.60
C MET A 132 -13.94 28.54 17.19
N PRO A 133 -13.07 29.21 16.44
CA PRO A 133 -13.29 30.59 16.02
C PRO A 133 -14.53 30.81 15.14
N ALA A 134 -14.97 29.77 14.41
CA ALA A 134 -16.15 29.83 13.55
C ALA A 134 -17.44 29.39 14.25
N LEU A 135 -17.33 28.67 15.37
CA LEU A 135 -18.45 28.08 16.13
C LEU A 135 -18.94 29.07 17.23
N THR A 136 -19.49 30.21 16.81
CA THR A 136 -19.84 31.33 17.69
C THR A 136 -21.07 31.11 18.53
N ASP A 137 -21.91 30.11 18.23
CA ASP A 137 -23.14 29.80 18.91
C ASP A 137 -23.52 28.31 18.86
N ALA A 138 -24.44 27.88 19.68
CA ALA A 138 -24.86 26.49 19.80
C ALA A 138 -25.46 25.93 18.49
N ALA A 139 -26.11 26.75 17.68
CA ALA A 139 -26.73 26.31 16.43
C ALA A 139 -25.65 25.97 15.39
N LYS A 140 -24.60 26.77 15.27
CA LYS A 140 -23.44 26.49 14.39
C LYS A 140 -22.68 25.27 14.87
N LEU A 141 -22.47 25.12 16.16
CA LEU A 141 -21.84 23.93 16.73
C LEU A 141 -22.66 22.66 16.39
N GLY A 142 -23.99 22.71 16.63
CA GLY A 142 -24.88 21.61 16.32
C GLY A 142 -24.80 21.22 14.82
N ALA A 143 -24.95 22.19 13.93
CA ALA A 143 -24.90 21.95 12.50
C ALA A 143 -23.53 21.39 12.01
N TRP A 144 -22.45 21.80 12.63
CA TRP A 144 -21.11 21.28 12.32
C TRP A 144 -20.95 19.83 12.80
N LEU A 145 -21.41 19.52 14.03
CA LEU A 145 -21.39 18.16 14.55
C LEU A 145 -22.29 17.21 13.74
N ASP A 146 -23.48 17.67 13.33
CA ASP A 146 -24.37 16.89 12.48
C ASP A 146 -23.72 16.52 11.15
N LYS A 147 -22.95 17.44 10.54
CA LYS A 147 -22.17 17.15 9.34
C LYS A 147 -21.08 16.10 9.59
N ALA A 148 -20.37 16.22 10.72
CA ALA A 148 -19.34 15.24 11.08
C ALA A 148 -19.95 13.84 11.30
N VAL A 149 -21.11 13.77 11.98
CA VAL A 149 -21.84 12.51 12.19
C VAL A 149 -22.30 11.90 10.86
N ALA A 150 -22.87 12.72 9.98
CA ALA A 150 -23.30 12.26 8.65
C ALA A 150 -22.12 11.75 7.81
N ALA A 151 -21.01 12.47 7.78
CA ALA A 151 -19.80 12.08 7.05
C ALA A 151 -19.19 10.80 7.61
N ALA A 152 -19.03 10.68 8.93
CA ALA A 152 -18.52 9.48 9.58
C ALA A 152 -19.39 8.25 9.27
N SER A 153 -20.71 8.42 9.29
CA SER A 153 -21.66 7.35 8.94
C SER A 153 -21.56 6.95 7.47
N GLN A 154 -21.44 7.91 6.57
CA GLN A 154 -21.30 7.66 5.12
C GLN A 154 -20.00 6.92 4.81
N LEU A 155 -18.91 7.23 5.51
CA LEU A 155 -17.62 6.60 5.37
C LEU A 155 -17.52 5.27 6.14
N GLY A 156 -18.56 4.88 6.88
CA GLY A 156 -18.56 3.65 7.68
C GLY A 156 -17.58 3.66 8.85
N MET A 157 -17.16 4.85 9.34
CA MET A 157 -16.19 4.95 10.42
C MET A 157 -16.77 4.47 11.77
N ASN A 158 -15.90 4.00 12.65
CA ASN A 158 -16.29 3.31 13.90
C ASN A 158 -16.61 4.26 15.06
N GLY A 159 -16.41 5.57 14.90
CA GLY A 159 -16.64 6.56 15.94
C GLY A 159 -15.86 7.85 15.68
N PHE A 160 -15.62 8.60 16.75
CA PHE A 160 -15.00 9.92 16.68
C PHE A 160 -13.75 10.01 17.55
N ALA A 161 -12.74 10.75 17.08
CA ALA A 161 -11.66 11.29 17.88
C ALA A 161 -11.89 12.80 17.99
N ILE A 162 -11.82 13.33 19.21
CA ILE A 162 -12.07 14.76 19.50
C ILE A 162 -10.74 15.41 19.90
N LYS A 163 -10.44 16.56 19.28
CA LYS A 163 -9.25 17.36 19.56
C LYS A 163 -9.62 18.79 19.92
#